data_5926d1fdc282ca4e53d5b44bc5da786c
#
_entry.id   5926d1fdc282ca4e53d5b44bc5da786c
#
_cell.length_a   1.000
_cell.length_b   1.000
_cell.length_c   1.000
_cell.angle_alpha   90.00
_cell.angle_beta   90.00
_cell.angle_gamma   90.00
#
_symmetry.space_group_name_H-M   'P 1'
#
loop_
_entity.id
_entity.type
_entity.pdbx_description
1 polymer ?
#
loop_
_entity_poly.entity_id
_entity_poly.type
_entity_poly.pdbx_seq_one_letter_code
_entity_poly.pdbx_strand_id
1 'polypeptide(L)'
;MRKATGVDALRAKAQELRALHHTPNILVLPNAWDVTSARLLEEMGFPAIATSSAAVANSVGYPDGQHVSRDEMLEVVERIASAVRVPVTADMEAGYATTAEEMEETARELLQAGAVGLNLEDSSNDESVLLELPEYLDKLSAIRAVSTSSDVPIVINARTDAYWWKGAQAGTRLAETVRRANAFREASADCVFVPGLYDPSDIGHLRQESPGPINILATPKTPPISELQRLGIARVSFGSGGYRTAIGAFRRLVQEAIDLGTYTFMSEIAVSGAQNNALHQRKS
;
A
#
# COMPACT_ATOMS: atom_id res chain seq x y z
N MET A 1 22.02 -5.61 -16.58
CA MET A 1 21.61 -7.04 -16.57
C MET A 1 20.54 -7.17 -15.47
N ARG A 2 19.26 -7.32 -15.84
CA ARG A 2 18.17 -7.64 -14.89
C ARG A 2 18.50 -9.01 -14.26
N LYS A 3 18.67 -9.08 -12.93
CA LYS A 3 18.57 -10.34 -12.23
C LYS A 3 17.11 -10.75 -12.34
N ALA A 4 16.80 -11.72 -13.19
CA ALA A 4 15.54 -12.41 -13.13
C ALA A 4 15.42 -12.97 -11.70
N THR A 5 14.54 -12.40 -10.90
CA THR A 5 14.09 -13.04 -9.67
C THR A 5 13.42 -14.32 -10.13
N GLY A 6 14.03 -15.48 -9.85
CA GLY A 6 13.45 -16.76 -10.27
C GLY A 6 12.04 -16.87 -9.66
N VAL A 7 11.12 -17.53 -10.35
CA VAL A 7 9.72 -17.74 -9.90
C VAL A 7 9.69 -18.28 -8.46
N ASP A 8 10.63 -19.14 -8.08
CA ASP A 8 10.71 -19.68 -6.72
C ASP A 8 10.97 -18.61 -5.65
N ALA A 9 11.79 -17.60 -5.96
CA ALA A 9 12.06 -16.51 -5.04
C ALA A 9 10.82 -15.60 -4.88
N LEU A 10 10.11 -15.31 -5.98
CA LEU A 10 8.85 -14.56 -5.93
C LEU A 10 7.77 -15.33 -5.15
N ARG A 11 7.66 -16.64 -5.40
CA ARG A 11 6.72 -17.51 -4.68
C ARG A 11 6.98 -17.51 -3.18
N ALA A 12 8.24 -17.65 -2.76
CA ALA A 12 8.62 -17.61 -1.35
C ALA A 12 8.26 -16.28 -0.71
N LYS A 13 8.58 -15.14 -1.35
CA LYS A 13 8.21 -13.80 -0.89
C LYS A 13 6.69 -13.60 -0.81
N ALA A 14 5.93 -14.10 -1.79
CA ALA A 14 4.47 -14.02 -1.78
C ALA A 14 3.86 -14.82 -0.61
N GLN A 15 4.37 -16.02 -0.37
CA GLN A 15 3.96 -16.85 0.77
C GLN A 15 4.29 -16.20 2.11
N GLU A 16 5.48 -15.60 2.24
CA GLU A 16 5.88 -14.83 3.41
C GLU A 16 4.94 -13.64 3.64
N LEU A 17 4.69 -12.81 2.62
CA LEU A 17 3.78 -11.68 2.72
C LEU A 17 2.36 -12.12 3.13
N ARG A 18 1.85 -13.22 2.55
CA ARG A 18 0.54 -13.77 2.91
C ARG A 18 0.52 -14.22 4.37
N ALA A 19 1.54 -14.94 4.83
CA ALA A 19 1.64 -15.43 6.20
C ALA A 19 1.64 -14.29 7.22
N LEU A 20 2.27 -13.14 6.91
CA LEU A 20 2.29 -11.96 7.78
C LEU A 20 0.89 -11.41 8.12
N HIS A 21 -0.12 -11.61 7.25
CA HIS A 21 -1.50 -11.20 7.52
C HIS A 21 -2.24 -12.13 8.49
N HIS A 22 -1.66 -13.28 8.85
CA HIS A 22 -2.26 -14.29 9.71
C HIS A 22 -1.49 -14.52 11.00
N THR A 23 -0.55 -13.62 11.34
CA THR A 23 0.17 -13.67 12.62
C THR A 23 -0.70 -13.16 13.77
N PRO A 24 -0.42 -13.57 15.03
CA PRO A 24 -1.10 -13.02 16.20
C PRO A 24 -0.91 -11.50 16.37
N ASN A 25 0.21 -10.96 15.88
CA ASN A 25 0.53 -9.55 15.97
C ASN A 25 0.07 -8.83 14.70
N ILE A 26 -0.45 -7.61 14.86
CA ILE A 26 -0.80 -6.75 13.74
C ILE A 26 0.43 -6.46 12.86
N LEU A 27 0.29 -6.61 11.56
CA LEU A 27 1.30 -6.22 10.59
C LEU A 27 1.32 -4.70 10.44
N VAL A 28 2.33 -4.06 11.00
CA VAL A 28 2.60 -2.64 10.75
C VAL A 28 3.41 -2.52 9.46
N LEU A 29 2.83 -1.88 8.45
CA LEU A 29 3.39 -1.83 7.10
C LEU A 29 3.46 -0.39 6.59
N PRO A 30 4.51 0.37 6.97
CA PRO A 30 4.75 1.70 6.44
C PRO A 30 4.99 1.67 4.93
N ASN A 31 4.69 2.79 4.25
CA ASN A 31 4.76 2.87 2.80
C ASN A 31 6.02 3.61 2.35
N ALA A 32 6.75 2.99 1.42
CA ALA A 32 7.87 3.59 0.71
C ALA A 32 7.40 4.29 -0.57
N TRP A 33 8.20 5.25 -1.05
CA TRP A 33 7.98 5.98 -2.31
C TRP A 33 9.23 6.01 -3.19
N ASP A 34 10.37 5.58 -2.65
CA ASP A 34 11.66 5.48 -3.33
C ASP A 34 12.55 4.42 -2.68
N VAL A 35 13.72 4.22 -3.26
CA VAL A 35 14.72 3.25 -2.75
C VAL A 35 15.20 3.60 -1.35
N THR A 36 15.36 4.90 -1.05
CA THR A 36 15.89 5.34 0.26
C THR A 36 14.90 5.03 1.37
N SER A 37 13.64 5.39 1.19
CA SER A 37 12.57 5.07 2.14
C SER A 37 12.39 3.56 2.32
N ALA A 38 12.45 2.78 1.24
CA ALA A 38 12.33 1.32 1.32
C ALA A 38 13.48 0.68 2.12
N ARG A 39 14.72 1.10 1.88
CA ARG A 39 15.90 0.60 2.63
C ARG A 39 15.89 1.01 4.09
N LEU A 40 15.43 2.23 4.38
CA LEU A 40 15.24 2.67 5.75
C LEU A 40 14.26 1.75 6.50
N LEU A 41 13.14 1.41 5.88
CA LEU A 41 12.17 0.50 6.48
C LEU A 41 12.74 -0.92 6.67
N GLU A 42 13.48 -1.45 5.69
CA GLU A 42 14.15 -2.75 5.84
C GLU A 42 15.21 -2.71 6.96
N GLU A 43 16.01 -1.64 7.08
CA GLU A 43 16.99 -1.45 8.15
C GLU A 43 16.34 -1.40 9.54
N MET A 44 15.16 -0.78 9.63
CA MET A 44 14.36 -0.72 10.87
C MET A 44 13.71 -2.06 11.21
N GLY A 45 13.86 -3.10 10.37
CA GLY A 45 13.38 -4.46 10.63
C GLY A 45 11.93 -4.71 10.23
N PHE A 46 11.33 -3.89 9.39
CA PHE A 46 10.00 -4.18 8.86
C PHE A 46 10.05 -5.43 7.95
N PRO A 47 9.13 -6.41 8.16
CA PRO A 47 9.19 -7.70 7.50
C PRO A 47 8.71 -7.66 6.04
N ALA A 48 8.10 -6.57 5.61
CA ALA A 48 7.65 -6.33 4.25
C ALA A 48 7.60 -4.82 3.97
N ILE A 49 7.58 -4.43 2.72
CA ILE A 49 7.46 -3.03 2.27
C ILE A 49 6.18 -2.87 1.45
N ALA A 50 5.38 -1.87 1.76
CA ALA A 50 4.32 -1.39 0.89
C ALA A 50 4.80 -0.14 0.13
N THR A 51 4.32 0.10 -1.10
CA THR A 51 4.43 1.42 -1.72
C THR A 51 3.17 2.26 -1.47
N SER A 52 3.23 3.54 -1.81
CA SER A 52 2.06 4.41 -1.87
C SER A 52 2.06 5.12 -3.21
N SER A 53 1.02 4.90 -4.01
CA SER A 53 0.83 5.54 -5.31
C SER A 53 0.89 7.05 -5.22
N ALA A 54 0.14 7.66 -4.28
CA ALA A 54 0.15 9.08 -4.01
C ALA A 54 1.54 9.65 -3.68
N ALA A 55 2.31 8.93 -2.84
CA ALA A 55 3.65 9.35 -2.46
C ALA A 55 4.64 9.22 -3.63
N VAL A 56 4.53 8.13 -4.41
CA VAL A 56 5.32 7.94 -5.64
C VAL A 56 4.98 9.05 -6.64
N ALA A 57 3.70 9.25 -6.98
CA ALA A 57 3.24 10.27 -7.92
C ALA A 57 3.78 11.66 -7.52
N ASN A 58 3.58 12.06 -6.26
CA ASN A 58 4.06 13.36 -5.79
C ASN A 58 5.59 13.49 -5.84
N SER A 59 6.35 12.39 -5.61
CA SER A 59 7.81 12.41 -5.65
C SER A 59 8.38 12.62 -7.05
N VAL A 60 7.62 12.24 -8.07
CA VAL A 60 7.98 12.41 -9.49
C VAL A 60 7.27 13.59 -10.17
N GLY A 61 6.50 14.38 -9.39
CA GLY A 61 5.92 15.65 -9.83
C GLY A 61 4.48 15.59 -10.33
N TYR A 62 3.76 14.49 -10.10
CA TYR A 62 2.35 14.34 -10.47
C TYR A 62 1.43 14.41 -9.24
N PRO A 63 0.17 14.83 -9.41
CA PRO A 63 -0.85 14.65 -8.39
C PRO A 63 -1.22 13.16 -8.24
N ASP A 64 -1.93 12.82 -7.15
CA ASP A 64 -2.54 11.52 -6.92
C ASP A 64 -3.67 11.23 -7.92
N GLY A 65 -4.01 9.95 -8.15
CA GLY A 65 -5.15 9.53 -9.00
C GLY A 65 -4.78 9.13 -10.43
N GLN A 66 -3.84 8.22 -10.60
CA GLN A 66 -3.41 7.62 -11.88
C GLN A 66 -2.93 8.64 -12.96
N HIS A 67 -2.32 9.75 -12.50
CA HIS A 67 -1.67 10.72 -13.39
C HIS A 67 -0.26 10.27 -13.80
N VAL A 68 0.38 9.41 -13.02
CA VAL A 68 1.60 8.70 -13.41
C VAL A 68 1.18 7.54 -14.32
N SER A 69 1.92 7.27 -15.37
CA SER A 69 1.67 6.11 -16.21
C SER A 69 1.94 4.80 -15.46
N ARG A 70 1.30 3.71 -15.90
CA ARG A 70 1.56 2.36 -15.35
C ARG A 70 3.04 2.01 -15.40
N ASP A 71 3.70 2.29 -16.53
CA ASP A 71 5.12 1.97 -16.75
C ASP A 71 6.01 2.72 -15.77
N GLU A 72 5.80 4.03 -15.58
CA GLU A 72 6.56 4.84 -14.63
C GLU A 72 6.34 4.37 -13.18
N MET A 73 5.11 4.01 -12.81
CA MET A 73 4.80 3.46 -11.49
C MET A 73 5.53 2.13 -11.28
N LEU A 74 5.50 1.22 -12.26
CA LEU A 74 6.17 -0.08 -12.19
C LEU A 74 7.70 0.05 -12.20
N GLU A 75 8.28 1.05 -12.88
CA GLU A 75 9.71 1.34 -12.77
C GLU A 75 10.12 1.71 -11.35
N VAL A 76 9.33 2.51 -10.64
CA VAL A 76 9.61 2.84 -9.23
C VAL A 76 9.48 1.59 -8.36
N VAL A 77 8.45 0.77 -8.58
CA VAL A 77 8.25 -0.50 -7.87
C VAL A 77 9.44 -1.45 -8.11
N GLU A 78 9.93 -1.58 -9.36
CA GLU A 78 11.09 -2.41 -9.70
C GLU A 78 12.36 -1.93 -8.97
N ARG A 79 12.60 -0.61 -8.92
CA ARG A 79 13.74 -0.03 -8.20
C ARG A 79 13.68 -0.33 -6.71
N ILE A 80 12.50 -0.22 -6.10
CA ILE A 80 12.27 -0.54 -4.69
C ILE A 80 12.47 -2.03 -4.45
N ALA A 81 11.78 -2.90 -5.21
CA ALA A 81 11.85 -4.35 -5.03
C ALA A 81 13.25 -4.93 -5.25
N SER A 82 14.03 -4.33 -6.18
CA SER A 82 15.43 -4.70 -6.42
C SER A 82 16.39 -4.21 -5.35
N ALA A 83 16.00 -3.25 -4.54
CA ALA A 83 16.84 -2.63 -3.52
C ALA A 83 16.73 -3.29 -2.14
N VAL A 84 15.66 -4.08 -1.91
CA VAL A 84 15.36 -4.74 -0.63
C VAL A 84 15.22 -6.25 -0.78
N ARG A 85 15.39 -6.99 0.33
CA ARG A 85 15.28 -8.45 0.36
C ARG A 85 13.89 -8.93 0.77
N VAL A 86 13.21 -8.14 1.60
CA VAL A 86 11.86 -8.43 2.09
C VAL A 86 10.81 -8.35 0.98
N PRO A 87 9.64 -8.98 1.14
CA PRO A 87 8.54 -8.88 0.19
C PRO A 87 8.10 -7.42 -0.04
N VAL A 88 7.73 -7.10 -1.29
CA VAL A 88 7.16 -5.80 -1.66
C VAL A 88 5.73 -5.99 -2.15
N THR A 89 4.81 -5.15 -1.65
CA THR A 89 3.43 -5.01 -2.14
C THR A 89 3.25 -3.60 -2.69
N ALA A 90 2.77 -3.48 -3.94
CA ALA A 90 2.64 -2.20 -4.62
C ALA A 90 1.22 -1.64 -4.50
N ASP A 91 1.12 -0.33 -4.38
CA ASP A 91 -0.15 0.39 -4.50
C ASP A 91 -0.38 0.71 -5.98
N MET A 92 -1.32 -0.01 -6.59
CA MET A 92 -1.59 0.04 -8.03
C MET A 92 -2.89 0.79 -8.35
N GLU A 93 -3.40 1.59 -7.41
CA GLU A 93 -4.62 2.39 -7.59
C GLU A 93 -5.79 1.52 -8.13
N ALA A 94 -6.50 1.94 -9.18
CA ALA A 94 -7.56 1.16 -9.83
C ALA A 94 -7.01 0.10 -10.83
N GLY A 95 -5.69 -0.16 -10.83
CA GLY A 95 -5.03 -1.21 -11.61
C GLY A 95 -4.49 -0.76 -12.96
N TYR A 96 -4.63 0.53 -13.34
CA TYR A 96 -4.27 1.03 -14.68
C TYR A 96 -4.90 0.21 -15.81
N ALA A 97 -6.10 -0.31 -15.56
CA ALA A 97 -6.81 -1.26 -16.41
C ALA A 97 -8.30 -0.93 -16.46
N THR A 98 -8.90 -1.03 -17.63
CA THR A 98 -10.33 -0.89 -17.86
C THR A 98 -10.99 -2.24 -18.15
N THR A 99 -10.21 -3.23 -18.57
CA THR A 99 -10.67 -4.60 -18.84
C THR A 99 -9.93 -5.64 -17.97
N ALA A 100 -10.48 -6.86 -17.92
CA ALA A 100 -9.84 -7.98 -17.24
C ALA A 100 -8.48 -8.34 -17.88
N GLU A 101 -8.38 -8.29 -19.21
CA GLU A 101 -7.15 -8.58 -19.96
C GLU A 101 -6.03 -7.57 -19.63
N GLU A 102 -6.37 -6.28 -19.57
CA GLU A 102 -5.43 -5.23 -19.16
C GLU A 102 -4.99 -5.42 -17.69
N MET A 103 -5.90 -5.87 -16.82
CA MET A 103 -5.57 -6.17 -15.42
C MET A 103 -4.64 -7.38 -15.30
N GLU A 104 -4.82 -8.42 -16.14
CA GLU A 104 -3.86 -9.52 -16.21
C GLU A 104 -2.46 -9.04 -16.64
N GLU A 105 -2.39 -8.13 -17.62
CA GLU A 105 -1.12 -7.55 -18.05
C GLU A 105 -0.45 -6.80 -16.90
N THR A 106 -1.19 -5.91 -16.22
CA THR A 106 -0.70 -5.19 -15.05
C THR A 106 -0.19 -6.15 -13.96
N ALA A 107 -0.91 -7.25 -13.70
CA ALA A 107 -0.48 -8.24 -12.71
C ALA A 107 0.80 -9.00 -13.12
N ARG A 108 0.99 -9.29 -14.42
CA ARG A 108 2.23 -9.92 -14.93
C ARG A 108 3.41 -8.97 -14.81
N GLU A 109 3.23 -7.72 -15.18
CA GLU A 109 4.27 -6.68 -15.09
C GLU A 109 4.64 -6.36 -13.64
N LEU A 110 3.66 -6.36 -12.72
CA LEU A 110 3.90 -6.27 -11.28
C LEU A 110 4.88 -7.35 -10.79
N LEU A 111 4.66 -8.61 -11.18
CA LEU A 111 5.58 -9.71 -10.86
C LEU A 111 6.96 -9.52 -11.49
N GLN A 112 7.03 -9.01 -12.73
CA GLN A 112 8.29 -8.70 -13.40
C GLN A 112 9.06 -7.58 -12.68
N ALA A 113 8.35 -6.59 -12.14
CA ALA A 113 8.92 -5.54 -11.30
C ALA A 113 9.39 -6.07 -9.92
N GLY A 114 9.07 -7.32 -9.57
CA GLY A 114 9.51 -7.97 -8.34
C GLY A 114 8.61 -7.77 -7.13
N ALA A 115 7.46 -7.13 -7.28
CA ALA A 115 6.43 -7.08 -6.25
C ALA A 115 5.60 -8.36 -6.26
N VAL A 116 5.15 -8.79 -5.08
CA VAL A 116 4.41 -10.05 -4.89
C VAL A 116 3.03 -9.85 -4.27
N GLY A 117 2.62 -8.61 -4.13
CA GLY A 117 1.29 -8.22 -3.70
C GLY A 117 0.94 -6.84 -4.25
N LEU A 118 -0.34 -6.51 -4.20
CA LEU A 118 -0.83 -5.19 -4.59
C LEU A 118 -2.02 -4.73 -3.74
N ASN A 119 -2.18 -3.40 -3.65
CA ASN A 119 -3.48 -2.79 -3.39
C ASN A 119 -4.16 -2.61 -4.73
N LEU A 120 -5.45 -2.91 -4.80
CA LEU A 120 -6.34 -2.54 -5.89
C LEU A 120 -7.55 -1.85 -5.28
N GLU A 121 -7.90 -0.65 -5.74
CA GLU A 121 -9.04 0.11 -5.24
C GLU A 121 -10.24 0.03 -6.17
N ASP A 122 -11.42 0.17 -5.57
CA ASP A 122 -12.71 0.15 -6.26
C ASP A 122 -13.21 1.55 -6.63
N SER A 123 -12.38 2.57 -6.53
CA SER A 123 -12.66 3.91 -7.05
C SER A 123 -12.25 4.03 -8.51
N SER A 124 -13.00 4.84 -9.26
CA SER A 124 -12.57 5.31 -10.58
C SER A 124 -11.57 6.46 -10.41
N ASN A 125 -10.92 6.90 -11.50
CA ASN A 125 -10.07 8.09 -11.52
C ASN A 125 -10.79 9.36 -11.01
N ASP A 126 -12.12 9.35 -10.95
CA ASP A 126 -12.92 10.28 -10.19
C ASP A 126 -13.26 9.65 -8.83
N GLU A 127 -12.52 10.04 -7.78
CA GLU A 127 -12.70 9.56 -6.39
C GLU A 127 -14.15 9.69 -5.86
N SER A 128 -15.05 10.33 -6.62
CA SER A 128 -16.45 10.46 -6.26
C SER A 128 -17.30 9.26 -6.67
N VAL A 129 -16.77 8.33 -7.49
CA VAL A 129 -17.52 7.21 -8.06
C VAL A 129 -16.82 5.88 -7.74
N LEU A 130 -17.55 5.00 -7.05
CA LEU A 130 -17.14 3.61 -6.91
C LEU A 130 -17.48 2.83 -8.18
N LEU A 131 -16.55 1.96 -8.60
CA LEU A 131 -16.81 0.99 -9.67
C LEU A 131 -17.99 0.09 -9.29
N GLU A 132 -18.75 -0.33 -10.28
CA GLU A 132 -19.74 -1.37 -10.07
C GLU A 132 -19.06 -2.65 -9.56
N LEU A 133 -19.71 -3.29 -8.58
CA LEU A 133 -19.09 -4.42 -7.90
C LEU A 133 -18.68 -5.56 -8.85
N PRO A 134 -19.48 -5.97 -9.85
CA PRO A 134 -19.07 -7.00 -10.80
C PRO A 134 -17.79 -6.63 -11.57
N GLU A 135 -17.67 -5.39 -12.03
CA GLU A 135 -16.48 -4.90 -12.75
C GLU A 135 -15.20 -5.02 -11.88
N TYR A 136 -15.31 -4.63 -10.63
CA TYR A 136 -14.17 -4.76 -9.71
C TYR A 136 -13.83 -6.22 -9.41
N LEU A 137 -14.83 -7.11 -9.27
CA LEU A 137 -14.62 -8.54 -9.05
C LEU A 137 -13.96 -9.23 -10.25
N ASP A 138 -14.26 -8.79 -11.47
CA ASP A 138 -13.60 -9.26 -12.69
C ASP A 138 -12.10 -8.94 -12.67
N LYS A 139 -11.72 -7.74 -12.20
CA LYS A 139 -10.31 -7.37 -12.01
C LYS A 139 -9.62 -8.27 -10.96
N LEU A 140 -10.27 -8.56 -9.84
CA LEU A 140 -9.72 -9.49 -8.83
C LEU A 140 -9.52 -10.89 -9.42
N SER A 141 -10.47 -11.36 -10.21
CA SER A 141 -10.41 -12.67 -10.89
C SER A 141 -9.26 -12.73 -11.89
N ALA A 142 -9.02 -11.66 -12.65
CA ALA A 142 -7.90 -11.52 -13.57
C ALA A 142 -6.53 -11.64 -12.84
N ILE A 143 -6.36 -10.97 -11.69
CA ILE A 143 -5.15 -11.11 -10.88
C ILE A 143 -4.97 -12.56 -10.39
N ARG A 144 -6.06 -13.24 -10.01
CA ARG A 144 -6.00 -14.66 -9.59
C ARG A 144 -5.65 -15.60 -10.73
N ALA A 145 -6.09 -15.33 -11.95
CA ALA A 145 -5.69 -16.08 -13.15
C ALA A 145 -4.16 -15.97 -13.36
N VAL A 146 -3.59 -14.78 -13.25
CA VAL A 146 -2.13 -14.57 -13.33
C VAL A 146 -1.42 -15.26 -12.17
N SER A 147 -1.93 -15.15 -10.96
CA SER A 147 -1.37 -15.83 -9.78
C SER A 147 -1.27 -17.35 -9.99
N THR A 148 -2.29 -17.95 -10.60
CA THR A 148 -2.33 -19.40 -10.90
C THR A 148 -1.37 -19.74 -12.04
N SER A 149 -1.38 -19.01 -13.14
CA SER A 149 -0.58 -19.30 -14.32
C SER A 149 0.92 -19.05 -14.12
N SER A 150 1.29 -18.11 -13.24
CA SER A 150 2.69 -17.81 -12.89
C SER A 150 3.23 -18.69 -11.75
N ASP A 151 2.38 -19.44 -11.06
CA ASP A 151 2.70 -20.19 -9.84
C ASP A 151 3.29 -19.28 -8.72
N VAL A 152 2.85 -18.01 -8.68
CA VAL A 152 3.18 -17.06 -7.62
C VAL A 152 1.87 -16.59 -6.97
N PRO A 153 1.63 -16.89 -5.69
CA PRO A 153 0.38 -16.56 -5.01
C PRO A 153 0.33 -15.06 -4.65
N ILE A 154 0.06 -14.22 -5.66
CA ILE A 154 -0.03 -12.76 -5.51
C ILE A 154 -0.95 -12.42 -4.34
N VAL A 155 -0.48 -11.58 -3.41
CA VAL A 155 -1.28 -11.12 -2.25
C VAL A 155 -2.11 -9.91 -2.65
N ILE A 156 -3.43 -10.06 -2.64
CA ILE A 156 -4.38 -9.01 -2.99
C ILE A 156 -4.89 -8.33 -1.72
N ASN A 157 -4.57 -7.06 -1.55
CA ASN A 157 -5.16 -6.17 -0.56
C ASN A 157 -6.25 -5.34 -1.26
N ALA A 158 -7.45 -5.90 -1.34
CA ALA A 158 -8.59 -5.29 -2.03
C ALA A 158 -9.09 -4.07 -1.24
N ARG A 159 -8.99 -2.89 -1.84
CA ARG A 159 -9.37 -1.62 -1.21
C ARG A 159 -10.78 -1.22 -1.64
N THR A 160 -11.58 -0.80 -0.66
CA THR A 160 -12.82 -0.08 -0.94
C THR A 160 -12.77 1.33 -0.39
N ASP A 161 -13.12 2.29 -1.23
CA ASP A 161 -13.21 3.71 -0.87
C ASP A 161 -14.61 4.12 -0.41
N ALA A 162 -15.47 3.16 -0.09
CA ALA A 162 -16.84 3.38 0.36
C ALA A 162 -16.94 4.36 1.54
N TYR A 163 -15.93 4.43 2.42
CA TYR A 163 -15.87 5.41 3.50
C TYR A 163 -15.53 6.83 3.05
N TRP A 164 -14.82 6.99 1.95
CA TRP A 164 -14.51 8.29 1.33
C TRP A 164 -15.57 8.72 0.31
N TRP A 165 -16.39 7.77 -0.15
CA TRP A 165 -17.38 8.04 -1.17
C TRP A 165 -18.37 9.14 -0.76
N LYS A 166 -18.36 10.24 -1.48
CA LYS A 166 -19.20 11.43 -1.22
C LYS A 166 -20.66 11.20 -1.62
N GLY A 167 -20.95 10.25 -2.52
CA GLY A 167 -22.30 9.89 -2.95
C GLY A 167 -23.09 9.04 -1.95
N ALA A 168 -22.45 8.51 -0.91
CA ALA A 168 -23.14 7.71 0.10
C ALA A 168 -24.02 8.58 1.02
N GLN A 169 -25.25 8.15 1.23
CA GLN A 169 -26.09 8.75 2.28
C GLN A 169 -25.48 8.51 3.66
N ALA A 170 -25.69 9.46 4.58
CA ALA A 170 -25.25 9.29 5.96
C ALA A 170 -25.82 7.97 6.54
N GLY A 171 -24.96 7.14 7.11
CA GLY A 171 -25.33 5.85 7.70
C GLY A 171 -25.28 4.63 6.76
N THR A 172 -25.11 4.81 5.44
CA THR A 172 -25.02 3.67 4.50
C THR A 172 -23.60 3.20 4.22
N ARG A 173 -22.58 4.02 4.56
CA ARG A 173 -21.17 3.74 4.26
C ARG A 173 -20.68 2.43 4.85
N LEU A 174 -21.00 2.17 6.12
CA LEU A 174 -20.57 0.94 6.79
C LEU A 174 -21.21 -0.30 6.16
N ALA A 175 -22.51 -0.25 5.87
CA ALA A 175 -23.23 -1.36 5.23
C ALA A 175 -22.66 -1.64 3.81
N GLU A 176 -22.37 -0.60 3.02
CA GLU A 176 -21.77 -0.76 1.70
C GLU A 176 -20.33 -1.30 1.82
N THR A 177 -19.54 -0.84 2.80
CA THR A 177 -18.21 -1.37 3.08
C THR A 177 -18.26 -2.85 3.41
N VAL A 178 -19.17 -3.29 4.28
CA VAL A 178 -19.37 -4.70 4.64
C VAL A 178 -19.77 -5.53 3.42
N ARG A 179 -20.70 -5.04 2.61
CA ARG A 179 -21.14 -5.71 1.37
C ARG A 179 -19.98 -5.94 0.41
N ARG A 180 -19.18 -4.90 0.15
CA ARG A 180 -18.00 -4.99 -0.73
C ARG A 180 -16.92 -5.87 -0.14
N ALA A 181 -16.59 -5.70 1.14
CA ALA A 181 -15.59 -6.51 1.82
C ALA A 181 -15.88 -8.02 1.72
N ASN A 182 -17.14 -8.43 1.90
CA ASN A 182 -17.55 -9.83 1.77
C ASN A 182 -17.41 -10.32 0.31
N ALA A 183 -17.87 -9.54 -0.66
CA ALA A 183 -17.72 -9.88 -2.08
C ALA A 183 -16.25 -10.00 -2.51
N PHE A 184 -15.36 -9.12 -1.99
CA PHE A 184 -13.92 -9.20 -2.26
C PHE A 184 -13.30 -10.49 -1.69
N ARG A 185 -13.75 -10.92 -0.51
CA ARG A 185 -13.30 -12.19 0.09
C ARG A 185 -13.77 -13.39 -0.71
N GLU A 186 -15.03 -13.39 -1.14
CA GLU A 186 -15.58 -14.44 -2.02
C GLU A 186 -14.79 -14.53 -3.32
N ALA A 187 -14.33 -13.39 -3.86
CA ALA A 187 -13.41 -13.30 -4.99
C ALA A 187 -11.92 -13.56 -4.60
N SER A 188 -11.68 -14.11 -3.41
CA SER A 188 -10.35 -14.54 -2.94
C SER A 188 -9.37 -13.40 -2.65
N ALA A 189 -9.81 -12.21 -2.26
CA ALA A 189 -8.91 -11.21 -1.70
C ALA A 189 -8.26 -11.72 -0.39
N ASP A 190 -6.95 -11.53 -0.24
CA ASP A 190 -6.21 -11.94 0.97
C ASP A 190 -6.45 -11.01 2.15
N CYS A 191 -6.63 -9.73 1.87
CA CYS A 191 -6.89 -8.68 2.84
C CYS A 191 -7.89 -7.68 2.26
N VAL A 192 -8.70 -7.05 3.09
CA VAL A 192 -9.58 -5.95 2.70
C VAL A 192 -9.06 -4.66 3.31
N PHE A 193 -8.89 -3.63 2.49
CA PHE A 193 -8.40 -2.33 2.91
C PHE A 193 -9.53 -1.28 2.89
N VAL A 194 -9.73 -0.59 4.03
CA VAL A 194 -10.79 0.41 4.19
C VAL A 194 -10.18 1.72 4.70
N PRO A 195 -9.65 2.57 3.81
CA PRO A 195 -9.23 3.90 4.20
C PRO A 195 -10.44 4.75 4.62
N GLY A 196 -10.21 5.67 5.57
CA GLY A 196 -11.29 6.52 6.09
C GLY A 196 -12.09 5.94 7.25
N LEU A 197 -11.94 4.66 7.54
CA LEU A 197 -12.57 4.01 8.69
C LEU A 197 -11.71 4.23 9.95
N TYR A 198 -12.19 5.05 10.88
CA TYR A 198 -11.46 5.44 12.09
C TYR A 198 -12.20 5.10 13.39
N ASP A 199 -13.54 5.02 13.36
CA ASP A 199 -14.34 4.76 14.55
C ASP A 199 -14.15 3.32 15.04
N PRO A 200 -13.77 3.09 16.32
CA PRO A 200 -13.56 1.74 16.84
C PRO A 200 -14.79 0.84 16.80
N SER A 201 -16.00 1.42 16.93
CA SER A 201 -17.26 0.66 16.85
C SER A 201 -17.49 0.15 15.43
N ASP A 202 -17.29 1.02 14.43
CA ASP A 202 -17.44 0.68 13.02
C ASP A 202 -16.37 -0.33 12.58
N ILE A 203 -15.13 -0.18 13.08
CA ILE A 203 -14.05 -1.17 12.86
C ILE A 203 -14.45 -2.53 13.43
N GLY A 204 -14.97 -2.54 14.67
CA GLY A 204 -15.45 -3.76 15.33
C GLY A 204 -16.60 -4.40 14.58
N HIS A 205 -17.55 -3.61 14.10
CA HIS A 205 -18.68 -4.09 13.30
C HIS A 205 -18.20 -4.71 11.97
N LEU A 206 -17.36 -4.00 11.22
CA LEU A 206 -16.77 -4.54 9.97
C LEU A 206 -16.04 -5.86 10.23
N ARG A 207 -15.29 -5.95 11.35
CA ARG A 207 -14.56 -7.17 11.70
C ARG A 207 -15.48 -8.36 12.00
N GLN A 208 -16.64 -8.11 12.59
CA GLN A 208 -17.65 -9.15 12.86
C GLN A 208 -18.37 -9.61 11.59
N GLU A 209 -18.80 -8.67 10.76
CA GLU A 209 -19.60 -8.94 9.56
C GLU A 209 -18.75 -9.40 8.36
N SER A 210 -17.44 -9.13 8.37
CA SER A 210 -16.50 -9.54 7.33
C SER A 210 -15.26 -10.19 7.97
N PRO A 211 -15.32 -11.45 8.39
CA PRO A 211 -14.23 -12.13 9.07
C PRO A 211 -13.05 -12.39 8.10
N GLY A 212 -11.82 -12.11 8.57
CA GLY A 212 -10.57 -12.27 7.80
C GLY A 212 -9.66 -11.05 7.95
N PRO A 213 -8.49 -11.00 7.28
CA PRO A 213 -7.56 -9.90 7.41
C PRO A 213 -8.15 -8.57 6.94
N ILE A 214 -8.04 -7.53 7.76
CA ILE A 214 -8.43 -6.15 7.44
C ILE A 214 -7.22 -5.25 7.60
N ASN A 215 -7.03 -4.33 6.65
CA ASN A 215 -6.06 -3.26 6.67
C ASN A 215 -6.76 -1.93 6.96
N ILE A 216 -6.22 -1.16 7.90
CA ILE A 216 -6.66 0.20 8.23
C ILE A 216 -5.56 1.20 7.86
N LEU A 217 -5.95 2.38 7.38
CA LEU A 217 -5.03 3.47 7.09
C LEU A 217 -4.68 4.24 8.36
N ALA A 218 -3.40 4.32 8.68
CA ALA A 218 -2.91 5.13 9.80
C ALA A 218 -3.02 6.62 9.48
N THR A 219 -3.72 7.33 10.33
CA THR A 219 -3.84 8.80 10.33
C THR A 219 -3.90 9.29 11.77
N PRO A 220 -3.81 10.59 12.03
CA PRO A 220 -3.98 11.12 13.39
C PRO A 220 -5.34 10.80 14.05
N LYS A 221 -6.33 10.36 13.26
CA LYS A 221 -7.67 9.97 13.75
C LYS A 221 -7.80 8.48 14.02
N THR A 222 -6.87 7.69 13.51
CA THR A 222 -6.90 6.22 13.61
C THR A 222 -6.57 5.81 15.04
N PRO A 223 -7.24 4.81 15.62
CA PRO A 223 -6.90 4.25 16.93
C PRO A 223 -5.43 3.81 17.00
N PRO A 224 -4.81 3.83 18.18
CA PRO A 224 -3.46 3.31 18.38
C PRO A 224 -3.34 1.84 17.93
N ILE A 225 -2.12 1.43 17.51
CA ILE A 225 -1.84 0.07 17.03
C ILE A 225 -2.31 -1.00 18.04
N SER A 226 -2.11 -0.77 19.35
CA SER A 226 -2.54 -1.70 20.40
C SER A 226 -4.06 -1.89 20.44
N GLU A 227 -4.83 -0.85 20.15
CA GLU A 227 -6.29 -0.92 20.06
C GLU A 227 -6.74 -1.62 18.78
N LEU A 228 -6.13 -1.28 17.63
CA LEU A 228 -6.39 -1.98 16.36
C LEU A 228 -6.12 -3.49 16.49
N GLN A 229 -5.02 -3.87 17.15
CA GLN A 229 -4.71 -5.27 17.42
C GLN A 229 -5.78 -5.93 18.29
N ARG A 230 -6.27 -5.24 19.35
CA ARG A 230 -7.36 -5.74 20.20
C ARG A 230 -8.67 -5.89 19.44
N LEU A 231 -8.93 -5.04 18.45
CA LEU A 231 -10.08 -5.14 17.54
C LEU A 231 -9.91 -6.23 16.47
N GLY A 232 -8.77 -6.93 16.43
CA GLY A 232 -8.50 -8.01 15.49
C GLY A 232 -8.13 -7.53 14.09
N ILE A 233 -7.62 -6.31 13.96
CA ILE A 233 -7.09 -5.79 12.68
C ILE A 233 -5.76 -6.47 12.39
N ALA A 234 -5.62 -6.96 11.16
CA ALA A 234 -4.46 -7.73 10.72
C ALA A 234 -3.31 -6.85 10.19
N ARG A 235 -3.64 -5.69 9.61
CA ARG A 235 -2.66 -4.80 8.99
C ARG A 235 -2.99 -3.34 9.23
N VAL A 236 -1.97 -2.52 9.40
CA VAL A 236 -2.06 -1.06 9.36
C VAL A 236 -0.99 -0.52 8.41
N SER A 237 -1.40 0.32 7.46
CA SER A 237 -0.51 0.96 6.49
C SER A 237 -0.60 2.49 6.60
N PHE A 238 0.40 3.22 6.09
CA PHE A 238 0.56 4.66 6.32
C PHE A 238 0.18 5.49 5.09
N GLY A 239 -0.01 4.86 3.93
CA GLY A 239 -0.26 5.56 2.67
C GLY A 239 0.81 6.62 2.39
N SER A 240 0.41 7.80 1.94
CA SER A 240 1.32 8.92 1.70
C SER A 240 1.78 9.65 2.99
N GLY A 241 1.36 9.19 4.18
CA GLY A 241 1.65 9.86 5.45
C GLY A 241 3.14 10.08 5.70
N GLY A 242 3.98 9.07 5.41
CA GLY A 242 5.44 9.17 5.55
C GLY A 242 6.06 10.25 4.66
N TYR A 243 5.72 10.23 3.37
CA TYR A 243 6.17 11.22 2.39
C TYR A 243 5.73 12.64 2.81
N ARG A 244 4.45 12.83 3.13
CA ARG A 244 3.91 14.12 3.54
C ARG A 244 4.57 14.66 4.82
N THR A 245 4.94 13.77 5.73
CA THR A 245 5.70 14.13 6.95
C THR A 245 7.10 14.60 6.58
N ALA A 246 7.81 13.93 5.66
CA ALA A 246 9.13 14.34 5.19
C ALA A 246 9.08 15.73 4.51
N ILE A 247 8.09 15.97 3.64
CA ILE A 247 7.89 17.28 3.01
C ILE A 247 7.55 18.36 4.04
N GLY A 248 6.73 18.02 5.05
CA GLY A 248 6.41 18.95 6.15
C GLY A 248 7.63 19.33 6.98
N ALA A 249 8.50 18.36 7.27
CA ALA A 249 9.77 18.60 7.97
C ALA A 249 10.71 19.50 7.14
N PHE A 250 10.84 19.23 5.84
CA PHE A 250 11.64 20.07 4.94
C PHE A 250 11.09 21.50 4.86
N ARG A 251 9.76 21.66 4.74
CA ARG A 251 9.12 22.98 4.77
C ARG A 251 9.44 23.75 6.06
N ARG A 252 9.40 23.08 7.23
CA ARG A 252 9.72 23.70 8.52
C ARG A 252 11.17 24.18 8.58
N LEU A 253 12.11 23.39 8.06
CA LEU A 253 13.53 23.81 7.97
C LEU A 253 13.71 25.05 7.11
N VAL A 254 13.11 25.06 5.91
CA VAL A 254 13.21 26.22 4.99
C VAL A 254 12.54 27.46 5.59
N GLN A 255 11.41 27.32 6.28
CA GLN A 255 10.71 28.42 6.94
C GLN A 255 11.57 29.04 8.05
N GLU A 256 12.25 28.21 8.88
CA GLU A 256 13.18 28.70 9.90
C GLU A 256 14.33 29.51 9.28
N ALA A 257 14.89 29.03 8.16
CA ALA A 257 15.97 29.73 7.47
C ALA A 257 15.51 31.10 6.94
N ILE A 258 14.28 31.20 6.43
CA ILE A 258 13.71 32.46 5.92
C ILE A 258 13.39 33.42 7.07
N ASP A 259 12.74 32.95 8.13
CA ASP A 259 12.20 33.82 9.18
C ASP A 259 13.26 34.23 10.21
N LEU A 260 14.18 33.31 10.54
CA LEU A 260 15.13 33.49 11.65
C LEU A 260 16.59 33.52 11.20
N GLY A 261 16.92 33.13 9.96
CA GLY A 261 18.29 33.00 9.48
C GLY A 261 19.09 31.92 10.17
N THR A 262 18.40 30.88 10.72
CA THR A 262 19.03 29.76 11.46
C THR A 262 18.68 28.42 10.83
N TYR A 263 19.34 27.34 11.25
CA TYR A 263 19.20 25.98 10.73
C TYR A 263 19.11 24.97 11.88
N THR A 264 18.61 25.36 13.03
CA THR A 264 18.62 24.55 14.26
C THR A 264 17.75 23.33 14.14
N PHE A 265 16.64 23.41 13.41
CA PHE A 265 15.74 22.29 13.14
C PHE A 265 16.45 21.11 12.45
N MET A 266 17.48 21.39 11.64
CA MET A 266 18.25 20.34 10.99
C MET A 266 18.92 19.41 12.01
N SER A 267 19.39 19.94 13.16
CA SER A 267 20.02 19.15 14.21
C SER A 267 19.04 18.24 14.97
N GLU A 268 17.74 18.53 14.91
CA GLU A 268 16.73 17.74 15.61
C GLU A 268 16.36 16.44 14.86
N ILE A 269 16.35 16.48 13.50
CA ILE A 269 15.77 15.40 12.70
C ILE A 269 16.67 14.86 11.58
N ALA A 270 17.71 15.59 11.17
CA ALA A 270 18.52 15.14 10.03
C ALA A 270 19.36 13.92 10.39
N VAL A 271 19.32 12.92 9.53
CA VAL A 271 20.28 11.81 9.58
C VAL A 271 21.66 12.29 9.15
N SER A 272 22.72 11.77 9.76
CA SER A 272 24.08 12.12 9.35
C SER A 272 24.38 11.62 7.93
N GLY A 273 25.32 12.27 7.25
CA GLY A 273 25.79 11.82 5.93
C GLY A 273 26.29 10.37 5.94
N ALA A 274 26.94 9.94 7.04
CA ALA A 274 27.38 8.55 7.20
C ALA A 274 26.21 7.57 7.29
N GLN A 275 25.19 7.88 8.08
CA GLN A 275 23.96 7.06 8.18
C GLN A 275 23.24 6.98 6.83
N ASN A 276 23.06 8.14 6.15
CA ASN A 276 22.44 8.15 4.84
C ASN A 276 23.23 7.30 3.81
N ASN A 277 24.54 7.43 3.77
CA ASN A 277 25.38 6.63 2.87
C ASN A 277 25.31 5.13 3.21
N ALA A 278 25.22 4.76 4.48
CA ALA A 278 25.10 3.36 4.90
C ALA A 278 23.85 2.69 4.34
N LEU A 279 22.72 3.40 4.22
CA LEU A 279 21.50 2.91 3.57
C LEU A 279 21.73 2.48 2.11
N HIS A 280 22.70 3.10 1.43
CA HIS A 280 22.99 2.87 0.01
C HIS A 280 24.15 1.91 -0.25
N GLN A 281 24.85 1.48 0.80
CA GLN A 281 25.87 0.44 0.67
C GLN A 281 25.18 -0.91 0.52
N ARG A 282 25.47 -1.63 -0.59
CA ARG A 282 25.00 -3.01 -0.75
C ARG A 282 25.65 -3.86 0.33
N LYS A 283 24.86 -4.37 1.29
CA LYS A 283 25.31 -5.46 2.14
C LYS A 283 25.48 -6.67 1.23
N SER A 284 26.76 -7.06 0.99
CA SER A 284 27.16 -8.25 0.21
C SER A 284 26.54 -9.51 0.81
#